data_1f2a347c591e071eed6900de66812d7a
#
_entry.id   1f2a347c591e071eed6900de66812d7a
#
_cell.length_a   1.000
_cell.length_b   1.000
_cell.length_c   1.000
_cell.angle_alpha   90.00
_cell.angle_beta   90.00
_cell.angle_gamma   90.00
#
_symmetry.space_group_name_H-M   'P 1'
#
loop_
_entity.id
_entity.type
_entity.pdbx_description
1 polymer ?
#
loop_
_entity_poly.entity_id
_entity_poly.type
_entity_poly.pdbx_seq_one_letter_code
_entity_poly.pdbx_strand_id
1 'polypeptide(L)'
;MTSNMKMAELINSAPELLEITERIGMSLGFGESTVEEWCEHENKDCFTYLTICNIAVSENYRPSEAEIEKMHVADVTAFLRNSHDSYLYSLLPELEREINLVLVGRPDSEKKVISEFFLKFKGELGRHFKLEEEKIFPSLEALDRKGHGSEKIFRHEHGDIDEKIQDLINLLLKYVSYGSRDERVTELLSFLFRFRKDLAIHCRIEDCLILPMIEGKLSPREKEILVCVAQGLQNKEIASKFDISVFTVMTHRKNITEKTGIKSIAGLTAYAILQGLIDIESIK
;
A
#
# COMPACT_ATOMS: atom_id res chain seq x y z
N MET A 1 -13.17 -4.50 13.47
CA MET A 1 -12.49 -4.71 14.76
C MET A 1 -12.77 -3.53 15.67
N THR A 2 -12.77 -3.70 16.98
CA THR A 2 -13.15 -2.64 17.96
C THR A 2 -12.12 -2.53 19.07
N SER A 3 -11.99 -1.34 19.68
CA SER A 3 -11.03 -1.06 20.76
C SER A 3 -11.27 -1.88 22.04
N ASN A 4 -12.51 -2.28 22.28
CA ASN A 4 -12.91 -3.07 23.45
C ASN A 4 -12.66 -4.59 23.31
N MET A 5 -12.25 -5.06 22.12
CA MET A 5 -11.89 -6.46 21.88
C MET A 5 -10.59 -6.79 22.61
N LYS A 6 -10.44 -8.00 23.14
CA LYS A 6 -9.17 -8.43 23.73
C LYS A 6 -8.09 -8.60 22.66
N MET A 7 -6.85 -8.22 22.99
CA MET A 7 -5.72 -8.39 22.07
C MET A 7 -5.55 -9.85 21.60
N ALA A 8 -5.71 -10.81 22.52
CA ALA A 8 -5.63 -12.23 22.17
C ALA A 8 -6.73 -12.66 21.19
N GLU A 9 -7.95 -12.13 21.31
CA GLU A 9 -9.05 -12.40 20.38
C GLU A 9 -8.78 -11.78 19.02
N LEU A 10 -8.23 -10.55 18.99
CA LEU A 10 -7.85 -9.86 17.75
C LEU A 10 -6.83 -10.70 16.96
N ILE A 11 -5.73 -11.09 17.61
CA ILE A 11 -4.66 -11.88 16.96
C ILE A 11 -5.18 -13.26 16.50
N ASN A 12 -5.98 -13.94 17.33
CA ASN A 12 -6.57 -15.23 16.96
C ASN A 12 -7.56 -15.15 15.80
N SER A 13 -8.16 -13.99 15.55
CA SER A 13 -9.08 -13.80 14.43
C SER A 13 -8.37 -13.81 13.07
N ALA A 14 -7.11 -13.37 13.01
CA ALA A 14 -6.30 -13.31 11.81
C ALA A 14 -4.80 -13.36 12.15
N PRO A 15 -4.09 -14.46 11.85
CA PRO A 15 -2.68 -14.64 12.24
C PRO A 15 -1.74 -13.56 11.70
N GLU A 16 -2.04 -12.96 10.55
CA GLU A 16 -1.28 -11.86 9.97
C GLU A 16 -1.20 -10.61 10.87
N LEU A 17 -2.11 -10.47 11.82
CA LEU A 17 -2.11 -9.36 12.77
C LEU A 17 -0.97 -9.45 13.79
N LEU A 18 -0.38 -10.61 13.95
CA LEU A 18 0.79 -10.79 14.83
C LEU A 18 1.98 -9.97 14.32
N GLU A 19 2.29 -10.09 13.04
CA GLU A 19 3.39 -9.35 12.41
C GLU A 19 3.09 -7.84 12.36
N ILE A 20 1.84 -7.45 12.14
CA ILE A 20 1.42 -6.06 12.18
C ILE A 20 1.61 -5.46 13.57
N THR A 21 1.23 -6.20 14.61
CA THR A 21 1.39 -5.78 16.02
C THR A 21 2.87 -5.56 16.37
N GLU A 22 3.73 -6.47 15.94
CA GLU A 22 5.18 -6.36 16.14
C GLU A 22 5.76 -5.16 15.37
N ARG A 23 5.39 -5.00 14.09
CA ARG A 23 5.92 -3.94 13.22
C ARG A 23 5.44 -2.53 13.60
N ILE A 24 4.28 -2.38 14.20
CA ILE A 24 3.87 -1.08 14.77
C ILE A 24 4.65 -0.74 16.06
N GLY A 25 5.46 -1.67 16.54
CA GLY A 25 6.33 -1.54 17.71
C GLY A 25 5.62 -1.85 19.02
N MET A 26 4.64 -2.74 18.99
CA MET A 26 3.96 -3.22 20.21
C MET A 26 4.52 -4.58 20.62
N SER A 27 4.75 -4.76 21.92
CA SER A 27 5.21 -6.03 22.47
C SER A 27 4.09 -7.08 22.54
N LEU A 28 4.48 -8.35 22.67
CA LEU A 28 3.55 -9.45 22.96
C LEU A 28 3.41 -9.66 24.48
N GLY A 29 2.47 -10.48 24.88
CA GLY A 29 2.25 -10.78 26.30
C GLY A 29 1.16 -9.92 26.93
N PHE A 30 0.13 -9.59 26.17
CA PHE A 30 -0.97 -8.65 26.51
C PHE A 30 -1.87 -9.12 27.65
N GLY A 31 -1.73 -10.37 28.17
CA GLY A 31 -2.62 -10.91 29.21
C GLY A 31 -4.10 -10.83 28.80
N GLU A 32 -4.90 -10.22 29.64
CA GLU A 32 -6.34 -10.01 29.42
C GLU A 32 -6.69 -8.61 28.87
N SER A 33 -5.68 -7.82 28.46
CA SER A 33 -5.88 -6.44 28.01
C SER A 33 -6.72 -6.35 26.74
N THR A 34 -7.54 -5.32 26.69
CA THR A 34 -8.22 -4.89 25.45
C THR A 34 -7.23 -4.23 24.51
N VAL A 35 -7.63 -4.05 23.26
CA VAL A 35 -6.82 -3.35 22.24
C VAL A 35 -6.53 -1.92 22.70
N GLU A 36 -7.50 -1.22 23.27
CA GLU A 36 -7.35 0.14 23.76
C GLU A 36 -6.34 0.22 24.91
N GLU A 37 -6.51 -0.61 25.95
CA GLU A 37 -5.59 -0.67 27.08
C GLU A 37 -4.16 -1.02 26.66
N TRP A 38 -3.98 -1.91 25.67
CA TRP A 38 -2.66 -2.28 25.19
C TRP A 38 -2.02 -1.20 24.34
N CYS A 39 -2.79 -0.52 23.47
CA CYS A 39 -2.32 0.64 22.74
C CYS A 39 -1.88 1.77 23.67
N GLU A 40 -2.65 2.05 24.74
CA GLU A 40 -2.26 3.03 25.77
C GLU A 40 -0.97 2.63 26.48
N HIS A 41 -0.84 1.36 26.88
CA HIS A 41 0.38 0.83 27.51
C HIS A 41 1.61 1.00 26.63
N GLU A 42 1.50 0.73 25.34
CA GLU A 42 2.59 0.81 24.34
C GLU A 42 2.75 2.23 23.75
N ASN A 43 1.95 3.20 24.20
CA ASN A 43 1.92 4.58 23.70
C ASN A 43 1.72 4.65 22.18
N LYS A 44 0.70 3.90 21.69
CA LYS A 44 0.30 3.83 20.29
C LYS A 44 -1.12 4.38 20.10
N ASP A 45 -1.36 4.97 18.93
CA ASP A 45 -2.71 5.40 18.57
C ASP A 45 -3.59 4.20 18.20
N CYS A 46 -4.58 3.91 19.06
CA CYS A 46 -5.48 2.76 18.92
C CYS A 46 -6.28 2.83 17.61
N PHE A 47 -6.70 4.03 17.19
CA PHE A 47 -7.45 4.20 15.94
C PHE A 47 -6.59 3.85 14.73
N THR A 48 -5.35 4.32 14.68
CA THR A 48 -4.39 4.02 13.63
C THR A 48 -4.09 2.53 13.56
N TYR A 49 -3.81 1.90 14.72
CA TYR A 49 -3.57 0.46 14.79
C TYR A 49 -4.74 -0.36 14.24
N LEU A 50 -5.96 -0.10 14.71
CA LEU A 50 -7.16 -0.81 14.24
C LEU A 50 -7.45 -0.56 12.76
N THR A 51 -7.17 0.63 12.25
CA THR A 51 -7.32 0.94 10.83
C THR A 51 -6.36 0.11 9.98
N ILE A 52 -5.08 0.02 10.37
CA ILE A 52 -4.09 -0.84 9.73
C ILE A 52 -4.54 -2.31 9.77
N CYS A 53 -5.00 -2.81 10.91
CA CYS A 53 -5.53 -4.15 11.06
C CYS A 53 -6.72 -4.43 10.14
N ASN A 54 -7.67 -3.50 10.04
CA ASN A 54 -8.83 -3.63 9.16
C ASN A 54 -8.44 -3.68 7.68
N ILE A 55 -7.47 -2.87 7.24
CA ILE A 55 -6.93 -2.91 5.88
C ILE A 55 -6.26 -4.27 5.62
N ALA A 56 -5.52 -4.78 6.58
CA ALA A 56 -4.80 -6.04 6.45
C ALA A 56 -5.73 -7.25 6.26
N VAL A 57 -6.81 -7.29 7.02
CA VAL A 57 -7.73 -8.45 7.03
C VAL A 57 -8.83 -8.35 5.98
N SER A 58 -9.24 -7.15 5.60
CA SER A 58 -10.35 -6.95 4.65
C SER A 58 -9.88 -6.29 3.36
N GLU A 59 -9.94 -7.03 2.26
CA GLU A 59 -9.58 -6.51 0.93
C GLU A 59 -10.48 -5.36 0.46
N ASN A 60 -11.71 -5.31 0.97
CA ASN A 60 -12.71 -4.30 0.59
C ASN A 60 -12.73 -3.09 1.52
N TYR A 61 -12.03 -3.15 2.67
CA TYR A 61 -11.99 -2.01 3.58
C TYR A 61 -11.12 -0.89 3.01
N ARG A 62 -11.69 0.29 2.97
CA ARG A 62 -11.00 1.53 2.60
C ARG A 62 -11.39 2.59 3.61
N PRO A 63 -10.45 3.18 4.35
CA PRO A 63 -10.75 4.26 5.25
C PRO A 63 -11.22 5.49 4.46
N SER A 64 -12.22 6.18 5.00
CA SER A 64 -12.70 7.46 4.45
C SER A 64 -11.66 8.57 4.65
N GLU A 65 -11.78 9.68 3.90
CA GLU A 65 -10.91 10.85 4.10
C GLU A 65 -10.92 11.33 5.57
N ALA A 66 -12.09 11.33 6.22
CA ALA A 66 -12.23 11.75 7.62
C ALA A 66 -11.54 10.78 8.61
N GLU A 67 -11.44 9.51 8.28
CA GLU A 67 -10.68 8.53 9.06
C GLU A 67 -9.18 8.71 8.86
N ILE A 68 -8.74 8.92 7.61
CA ILE A 68 -7.32 9.18 7.30
C ILE A 68 -6.81 10.46 7.99
N GLU A 69 -7.67 11.50 8.11
CA GLU A 69 -7.32 12.74 8.82
C GLU A 69 -7.05 12.57 10.30
N LYS A 70 -7.67 11.56 10.93
CA LYS A 70 -7.52 11.27 12.35
C LYS A 70 -6.30 10.41 12.66
N MET A 71 -5.68 9.80 11.65
CA MET A 71 -4.58 8.88 11.87
C MET A 71 -3.32 9.57 12.37
N HIS A 72 -2.61 8.90 13.24
CA HIS A 72 -1.30 9.32 13.73
C HIS A 72 -0.23 8.97 12.70
N VAL A 73 0.17 9.94 11.88
CA VAL A 73 1.10 9.75 10.76
C VAL A 73 2.40 9.08 11.18
N ALA A 74 2.94 9.44 12.35
CA ALA A 74 4.18 8.84 12.85
C ALA A 74 4.06 7.34 13.14
N ASP A 75 2.89 6.85 13.60
CA ASP A 75 2.68 5.41 13.80
C ASP A 75 2.55 4.67 12.45
N VAL A 76 1.93 5.30 11.45
CA VAL A 76 1.85 4.74 10.09
C VAL A 76 3.24 4.61 9.48
N THR A 77 4.04 5.70 9.48
CA THR A 77 5.38 5.68 8.89
C THR A 77 6.34 4.79 9.67
N ALA A 78 6.22 4.72 11.00
CA ALA A 78 7.01 3.80 11.81
C ALA A 78 6.68 2.33 11.48
N PHE A 79 5.40 1.98 11.34
CA PHE A 79 4.99 0.65 10.91
C PHE A 79 5.58 0.27 9.55
N LEU A 80 5.53 1.17 8.57
CA LEU A 80 6.06 0.92 7.23
C LEU A 80 7.59 0.77 7.25
N ARG A 81 8.33 1.63 7.97
CA ARG A 81 9.79 1.49 8.13
C ARG A 81 10.18 0.17 8.78
N ASN A 82 9.51 -0.22 9.87
CA ASN A 82 9.75 -1.49 10.53
C ASN A 82 9.43 -2.69 9.60
N SER A 83 8.45 -2.53 8.70
CA SER A 83 8.16 -3.52 7.67
C SER A 83 9.30 -3.62 6.66
N HIS A 84 9.82 -2.48 6.17
CA HIS A 84 10.99 -2.45 5.27
C HIS A 84 12.22 -3.10 5.90
N ASP A 85 12.50 -2.80 7.17
CA ASP A 85 13.60 -3.40 7.91
C ASP A 85 13.42 -4.92 8.02
N SER A 86 12.22 -5.41 8.33
CA SER A 86 11.90 -6.84 8.37
C SER A 86 12.13 -7.49 7.01
N TYR A 87 11.70 -6.86 5.91
CA TYR A 87 11.92 -7.38 4.56
C TYR A 87 13.39 -7.40 4.18
N LEU A 88 14.11 -6.29 4.36
CA LEU A 88 15.48 -6.14 3.88
C LEU A 88 16.51 -6.91 4.72
N TYR A 89 16.32 -6.94 6.03
CA TYR A 89 17.34 -7.45 6.95
C TYR A 89 17.02 -8.82 7.58
N SER A 90 15.77 -9.30 7.43
CA SER A 90 15.36 -10.61 7.92
C SER A 90 14.86 -11.53 6.80
N LEU A 91 13.76 -11.19 6.15
CA LEU A 91 13.05 -12.10 5.23
C LEU A 91 13.79 -12.31 3.91
N LEU A 92 14.31 -11.26 3.25
CA LEU A 92 15.07 -11.41 2.01
C LEU A 92 16.40 -12.16 2.17
N PRO A 93 17.21 -11.95 3.23
CA PRO A 93 18.39 -12.76 3.49
C PRO A 93 18.06 -14.22 3.77
N GLU A 94 16.99 -14.50 4.50
CA GLU A 94 16.53 -15.87 4.74
C GLU A 94 16.07 -16.53 3.43
N LEU A 95 15.29 -15.83 2.62
CA LEU A 95 14.83 -16.29 1.32
C LEU A 95 16.01 -16.60 0.37
N GLU A 96 17.03 -15.73 0.35
CA GLU A 96 18.26 -15.95 -0.41
C GLU A 96 18.99 -17.23 0.02
N ARG A 97 19.06 -17.46 1.32
CA ARG A 97 19.66 -18.68 1.88
C ARG A 97 18.89 -19.94 1.45
N GLU A 98 17.55 -19.92 1.59
CA GLU A 98 16.72 -21.07 1.23
C GLU A 98 16.75 -21.34 -0.28
N ILE A 99 16.73 -20.31 -1.14
CA ILE A 99 16.93 -20.45 -2.59
C ILE A 99 18.26 -21.13 -2.88
N ASN A 100 19.35 -20.66 -2.28
CA ASN A 100 20.68 -21.24 -2.50
C ASN A 100 20.76 -22.71 -2.07
N LEU A 101 20.12 -23.08 -0.95
CA LEU A 101 20.06 -24.48 -0.48
C LEU A 101 19.30 -25.40 -1.45
N VAL A 102 18.18 -24.93 -1.99
CA VAL A 102 17.37 -25.68 -2.96
C VAL A 102 18.08 -25.81 -4.31
N LEU A 103 18.97 -24.87 -4.65
CA LEU A 103 19.75 -24.89 -5.88
C LEU A 103 21.00 -25.80 -5.81
N VAL A 104 21.35 -26.35 -4.66
CA VAL A 104 22.50 -27.28 -4.53
C VAL A 104 22.27 -28.49 -5.43
N GLY A 105 23.29 -28.83 -6.23
CA GLY A 105 23.24 -29.97 -7.16
C GLY A 105 22.44 -29.75 -8.46
N ARG A 106 21.85 -28.58 -8.67
CA ARG A 106 21.13 -28.25 -9.89
C ARG A 106 22.09 -27.81 -11.01
N PRO A 107 21.66 -27.88 -12.28
CA PRO A 107 22.44 -27.37 -13.41
C PRO A 107 22.81 -25.89 -13.25
N ASP A 108 24.00 -25.50 -13.65
CA ASP A 108 24.49 -24.12 -13.50
C ASP A 108 23.63 -23.09 -14.25
N SER A 109 23.01 -23.48 -15.36
CA SER A 109 22.06 -22.64 -16.09
C SER A 109 20.83 -22.29 -15.29
N GLU A 110 20.27 -23.25 -14.52
CA GLU A 110 19.10 -23.02 -13.65
C GLU A 110 19.48 -22.15 -12.47
N LYS A 111 20.60 -22.46 -11.80
CA LYS A 111 21.14 -21.65 -10.71
C LYS A 111 21.29 -20.20 -11.13
N LYS A 112 21.93 -19.97 -12.28
CA LYS A 112 22.18 -18.63 -12.78
C LYS A 112 20.89 -17.85 -12.98
N VAL A 113 19.91 -18.42 -13.67
CA VAL A 113 18.63 -17.73 -13.99
C VAL A 113 17.89 -17.37 -12.71
N ILE A 114 17.76 -18.31 -11.75
CA ILE A 114 17.01 -18.08 -10.52
C ILE A 114 17.73 -17.06 -9.62
N SER A 115 19.06 -17.19 -9.46
CA SER A 115 19.83 -16.27 -8.62
C SER A 115 19.85 -14.85 -9.18
N GLU A 116 20.06 -14.69 -10.51
CA GLU A 116 20.05 -13.37 -11.16
C GLU A 116 18.66 -12.71 -11.05
N PHE A 117 17.61 -13.49 -11.23
CA PHE A 117 16.25 -13.00 -11.08
C PHE A 117 15.98 -12.51 -9.65
N PHE A 118 16.33 -13.33 -8.66
CA PHE A 118 16.16 -12.98 -7.25
C PHE A 118 16.98 -11.74 -6.85
N LEU A 119 18.22 -11.64 -7.27
CA LEU A 119 19.07 -10.48 -6.99
C LEU A 119 18.50 -9.19 -7.62
N LYS A 120 17.96 -9.30 -8.83
CA LYS A 120 17.29 -8.17 -9.49
C LYS A 120 16.06 -7.73 -8.70
N PHE A 121 15.19 -8.67 -8.32
CA PHE A 121 14.00 -8.42 -7.49
C PHE A 121 14.38 -7.74 -6.16
N LYS A 122 15.35 -8.30 -5.43
CA LYS A 122 15.86 -7.74 -4.17
C LYS A 122 16.36 -6.30 -4.33
N GLY A 123 17.10 -6.04 -5.42
CA GLY A 123 17.61 -4.69 -5.71
C GLY A 123 16.51 -3.68 -6.07
N GLU A 124 15.45 -4.11 -6.74
CA GLU A 124 14.31 -3.26 -7.08
C GLU A 124 13.47 -2.92 -5.86
N LEU A 125 13.18 -3.92 -5.03
CA LEU A 125 12.46 -3.72 -3.76
C LEU A 125 13.23 -2.79 -2.82
N GLY A 126 14.54 -2.95 -2.70
CA GLY A 126 15.38 -2.06 -1.89
C GLY A 126 15.41 -0.61 -2.40
N ARG A 127 15.36 -0.39 -3.74
CA ARG A 127 15.25 0.97 -4.30
C ARG A 127 13.89 1.60 -4.04
N HIS A 128 12.83 0.81 -4.12
CA HIS A 128 11.48 1.24 -3.82
C HIS A 128 11.36 1.72 -2.36
N PHE A 129 11.72 0.91 -1.40
CA PHE A 129 11.71 1.28 0.02
C PHE A 129 12.60 2.50 0.34
N LYS A 130 13.77 2.57 -0.29
CA LYS A 130 14.65 3.73 -0.14
C LYS A 130 14.00 5.03 -0.63
N LEU A 131 13.26 4.99 -1.74
CA LEU A 131 12.54 6.15 -2.25
C LEU A 131 11.48 6.63 -1.25
N GLU A 132 10.75 5.70 -0.64
CA GLU A 132 9.72 6.00 0.35
C GLU A 132 10.32 6.61 1.61
N GLU A 133 11.36 6.01 2.15
CA GLU A 133 12.01 6.47 3.38
C GLU A 133 12.74 7.82 3.23
N GLU A 134 13.36 8.07 2.07
CA GLU A 134 14.12 9.30 1.84
C GLU A 134 13.25 10.48 1.36
N LYS A 135 12.10 10.21 0.70
CA LYS A 135 11.31 11.28 0.07
C LYS A 135 9.87 11.35 0.56
N ILE A 136 9.19 10.20 0.66
CA ILE A 136 7.75 10.15 0.91
C ILE A 136 7.45 10.34 2.39
N PHE A 137 7.99 9.48 3.24
CA PHE A 137 7.74 9.54 4.68
C PHE A 137 8.16 10.86 5.32
N PRO A 138 9.35 11.44 5.03
CA PRO A 138 9.71 12.75 5.57
C PRO A 138 8.76 13.87 5.15
N SER A 139 8.24 13.83 3.92
CA SER A 139 7.26 14.82 3.44
C SER A 139 5.94 14.74 4.20
N LEU A 140 5.50 13.52 4.57
CA LEU A 140 4.29 13.30 5.37
C LEU A 140 4.49 13.76 6.82
N GLU A 141 5.62 13.43 7.41
CA GLU A 141 5.97 13.77 8.81
C GLU A 141 6.17 15.27 9.02
N ALA A 142 6.72 15.98 8.02
CA ALA A 142 6.90 17.42 8.07
C ALA A 142 5.61 18.23 7.90
N LEU A 143 4.44 17.56 7.75
CA LEU A 143 3.16 18.20 7.41
C LEU A 143 3.21 19.04 6.11
N ASP A 144 4.29 18.95 5.36
CA ASP A 144 4.47 19.65 4.08
C ASP A 144 3.80 18.83 2.96
N ARG A 145 2.47 18.95 2.88
CA ARG A 145 1.58 18.24 1.92
C ARG A 145 1.78 18.66 0.46
N LYS A 146 2.94 19.16 0.10
CA LYS A 146 3.31 19.53 -1.27
C LYS A 146 4.15 18.47 -1.98
N GLY A 147 3.80 17.21 -1.81
CA GLY A 147 4.42 16.10 -2.55
C GLY A 147 3.88 16.00 -3.98
N HIS A 148 4.35 16.87 -4.87
CA HIS A 148 3.92 16.85 -6.27
C HIS A 148 4.74 15.82 -7.07
N GLY A 149 4.08 14.78 -7.60
CA GLY A 149 4.62 13.93 -8.65
C GLY A 149 5.04 12.50 -8.26
N SER A 150 5.00 12.12 -7.00
CA SER A 150 5.40 10.77 -6.53
C SER A 150 4.33 9.70 -6.77
N GLU A 151 3.07 10.09 -6.92
CA GLU A 151 1.88 9.22 -6.95
C GLU A 151 1.87 8.20 -8.09
N LYS A 152 2.31 8.63 -9.29
CA LYS A 152 2.34 7.73 -10.46
C LYS A 152 3.40 6.66 -10.37
N ILE A 153 4.54 7.03 -9.79
CA ILE A 153 5.66 6.10 -9.60
C ILE A 153 5.24 5.05 -8.59
N PHE A 154 4.60 5.46 -7.50
CA PHE A 154 4.16 4.63 -6.40
C PHE A 154 3.22 3.50 -6.86
N ARG A 155 2.10 3.81 -7.53
CA ARG A 155 1.11 2.81 -7.98
C ARG A 155 1.66 1.82 -9.02
N HIS A 156 2.57 2.26 -9.87
CA HIS A 156 3.16 1.40 -10.91
C HIS A 156 4.11 0.38 -10.29
N GLU A 157 4.92 0.79 -9.32
CA GLU A 157 5.92 -0.07 -8.69
C GLU A 157 5.31 -1.22 -7.89
N HIS A 158 4.15 -1.01 -7.22
CA HIS A 158 3.47 -2.07 -6.46
C HIS A 158 2.99 -3.23 -7.35
N GLY A 159 2.42 -2.92 -8.53
CA GLY A 159 2.02 -3.94 -9.50
C GLY A 159 3.21 -4.76 -10.02
N ASP A 160 4.30 -4.09 -10.36
CA ASP A 160 5.53 -4.71 -10.85
C ASP A 160 6.19 -5.61 -9.79
N ILE A 161 6.12 -5.24 -8.50
CA ILE A 161 6.66 -6.03 -7.40
C ILE A 161 5.90 -7.36 -7.24
N ASP A 162 4.56 -7.34 -7.24
CA ASP A 162 3.74 -8.55 -7.12
C ASP A 162 3.95 -9.50 -8.31
N GLU A 163 4.02 -8.97 -9.54
CA GLU A 163 4.30 -9.75 -10.75
C GLU A 163 5.66 -10.45 -10.65
N LYS A 164 6.70 -9.77 -10.16
CA LYS A 164 8.03 -10.37 -10.03
C LYS A 164 8.12 -11.47 -9.00
N ILE A 165 7.44 -11.34 -7.85
CA ILE A 165 7.37 -12.45 -6.89
C ILE A 165 6.63 -13.64 -7.52
N GLN A 166 5.54 -13.40 -8.25
CA GLN A 166 4.83 -14.45 -8.95
C GLN A 166 5.72 -15.12 -10.00
N ASP A 167 6.52 -14.36 -10.72
CA ASP A 167 7.48 -14.89 -11.70
C ASP A 167 8.58 -15.73 -11.04
N LEU A 168 9.10 -15.32 -9.88
CA LEU A 168 10.05 -16.12 -9.10
C LEU A 168 9.43 -17.44 -8.66
N ILE A 169 8.19 -17.43 -8.17
CA ILE A 169 7.44 -18.64 -7.82
C ILE A 169 7.28 -19.55 -9.04
N ASN A 170 6.90 -18.99 -10.18
CA ASN A 170 6.74 -19.72 -11.44
C ASN A 170 8.07 -20.35 -11.92
N LEU A 171 9.19 -19.62 -11.82
CA LEU A 171 10.51 -20.13 -12.14
C LEU A 171 10.89 -21.33 -11.24
N LEU A 172 10.66 -21.22 -9.95
CA LEU A 172 10.93 -22.32 -9.02
C LEU A 172 10.03 -23.52 -9.30
N LEU A 173 8.74 -23.33 -9.50
CA LEU A 173 7.79 -24.39 -9.87
C LEU A 173 8.19 -25.09 -11.17
N LYS A 174 8.66 -24.34 -12.16
CA LYS A 174 9.00 -24.86 -13.48
C LYS A 174 10.32 -25.65 -13.49
N TYR A 175 11.34 -25.11 -12.83
CA TYR A 175 12.70 -25.65 -12.96
C TYR A 175 13.13 -26.50 -11.77
N VAL A 176 12.70 -26.17 -10.56
CA VAL A 176 13.20 -26.82 -9.34
C VAL A 176 12.31 -27.98 -8.90
N SER A 177 11.01 -27.94 -9.18
CA SER A 177 10.06 -28.98 -8.77
C SER A 177 10.07 -30.24 -9.63
N TYR A 178 10.77 -30.24 -10.77
CA TYR A 178 10.76 -31.37 -11.69
C TYR A 178 11.50 -32.59 -11.14
N GLY A 179 10.74 -33.65 -10.81
CA GLY A 179 11.26 -34.96 -10.43
C GLY A 179 11.74 -35.13 -8.99
N SER A 180 11.59 -34.15 -8.11
CA SER A 180 11.98 -34.27 -6.70
C SER A 180 10.80 -34.19 -5.74
N ARG A 181 10.72 -35.13 -4.79
CA ARG A 181 9.95 -34.99 -3.54
C ARG A 181 10.86 -34.32 -2.51
N ASP A 182 11.33 -33.10 -2.77
CA ASP A 182 12.22 -32.38 -1.86
C ASP A 182 11.35 -31.49 -0.95
N GLU A 183 11.29 -31.84 0.33
CA GLU A 183 10.56 -31.08 1.35
C GLU A 183 11.01 -29.61 1.39
N ARG A 184 12.30 -29.34 1.16
CA ARG A 184 12.85 -27.96 1.13
C ARG A 184 12.24 -27.11 0.02
N VAL A 185 11.94 -27.70 -1.14
CA VAL A 185 11.26 -26.96 -2.23
C VAL A 185 9.85 -26.54 -1.79
N THR A 186 9.14 -27.44 -1.09
CA THR A 186 7.82 -27.15 -0.55
C THR A 186 7.89 -26.07 0.53
N GLU A 187 8.88 -26.12 1.40
CA GLU A 187 9.12 -25.12 2.45
C GLU A 187 9.46 -23.76 1.84
N LEU A 188 10.37 -23.71 0.86
CA LEU A 188 10.71 -22.47 0.13
C LEU A 188 9.48 -21.86 -0.57
N LEU A 189 8.69 -22.66 -1.28
CA LEU A 189 7.47 -22.18 -1.93
C LEU A 189 6.43 -21.69 -0.91
N SER A 190 6.27 -22.39 0.20
CA SER A 190 5.39 -21.97 1.29
C SER A 190 5.85 -20.65 1.92
N PHE A 191 7.17 -20.46 2.06
CA PHE A 191 7.74 -19.20 2.51
C PHE A 191 7.48 -18.07 1.50
N LEU A 192 7.70 -18.30 0.21
CA LEU A 192 7.45 -17.32 -0.84
C LEU A 192 5.97 -16.90 -0.92
N PHE A 193 5.03 -17.84 -0.77
CA PHE A 193 3.61 -17.51 -0.74
C PHE A 193 3.23 -16.64 0.47
N ARG A 194 3.80 -16.93 1.64
CA ARG A 194 3.61 -16.10 2.84
C ARG A 194 4.22 -14.71 2.65
N PHE A 195 5.46 -14.64 2.17
CA PHE A 195 6.15 -13.39 1.87
C PHE A 195 5.38 -12.54 0.87
N ARG A 196 4.88 -13.14 -0.22
CA ARG A 196 4.03 -12.44 -1.21
C ARG A 196 2.76 -11.89 -0.58
N LYS A 197 2.07 -12.69 0.25
CA LYS A 197 0.85 -12.26 0.95
C LYS A 197 1.15 -11.06 1.86
N ASP A 198 2.20 -11.14 2.64
CA ASP A 198 2.62 -10.09 3.56
C ASP A 198 2.97 -8.80 2.81
N LEU A 199 3.78 -8.88 1.76
CA LEU A 199 4.13 -7.73 0.94
C LEU A 199 2.90 -7.13 0.23
N ALA A 200 1.94 -7.94 -0.21
CA ALA A 200 0.68 -7.46 -0.78
C ALA A 200 -0.18 -6.71 0.25
N ILE A 201 -0.17 -7.14 1.53
CA ILE A 201 -0.81 -6.41 2.63
C ILE A 201 -0.11 -5.07 2.86
N HIS A 202 1.22 -5.05 2.87
CA HIS A 202 2.04 -3.84 3.02
C HIS A 202 1.71 -2.82 1.91
N CYS A 203 1.81 -3.18 0.65
CA CYS A 203 1.46 -2.33 -0.48
C CYS A 203 0.00 -1.82 -0.39
N ARG A 204 -0.93 -2.66 0.05
CA ARG A 204 -2.33 -2.25 0.24
C ARG A 204 -2.49 -1.21 1.35
N ILE A 205 -1.74 -1.33 2.45
CA ILE A 205 -1.74 -0.33 3.53
C ILE A 205 -1.22 1.00 2.97
N GLU A 206 -0.16 0.99 2.18
CA GLU A 206 0.37 2.18 1.52
C GLU A 206 -0.62 2.79 0.55
N ASP A 207 -1.23 2.00 -0.31
CA ASP A 207 -2.27 2.46 -1.25
C ASP A 207 -3.49 3.06 -0.54
N CYS A 208 -3.86 2.53 0.63
CA CYS A 208 -5.01 3.00 1.39
C CYS A 208 -4.71 4.22 2.27
N LEU A 209 -3.47 4.38 2.74
CA LEU A 209 -3.10 5.42 3.70
C LEU A 209 -2.13 6.45 3.12
N ILE A 210 -0.99 6.01 2.61
CA ILE A 210 0.06 6.92 2.15
C ILE A 210 -0.37 7.66 0.89
N LEU A 211 -0.93 6.94 -0.07
CA LEU A 211 -1.35 7.54 -1.33
C LEU A 211 -2.40 8.64 -1.15
N PRO A 212 -3.51 8.45 -0.38
CA PRO A 212 -4.44 9.52 -0.09
C PRO A 212 -3.87 10.68 0.74
N MET A 213 -2.86 10.40 1.58
CA MET A 213 -2.17 11.45 2.34
C MET A 213 -1.29 12.33 1.44
N ILE A 214 -0.68 11.74 0.39
CA ILE A 214 0.17 12.44 -0.59
C ILE A 214 -0.70 13.12 -1.65
N GLU A 215 -1.74 12.43 -2.13
CA GLU A 215 -2.69 12.97 -3.10
C GLU A 215 -3.29 14.23 -2.50
N GLY A 216 -2.87 15.38 -3.02
CA GLY A 216 -3.35 16.67 -2.54
C GLY A 216 -4.88 16.69 -2.60
N LYS A 217 -5.54 16.92 -1.46
CA LYS A 217 -7.00 17.00 -1.41
C LYS A 217 -7.50 18.01 -2.43
N LEU A 218 -8.49 17.61 -3.19
CA LEU A 218 -9.22 18.55 -4.03
C LEU A 218 -9.84 19.60 -3.12
N SER A 219 -9.56 20.89 -3.38
CA SER A 219 -10.22 21.97 -2.69
C SER A 219 -11.73 21.91 -2.93
N PRO A 220 -12.56 22.52 -2.08
CA PRO A 220 -14.01 22.58 -2.32
C PRO A 220 -14.35 23.04 -3.75
N ARG A 221 -13.59 24.00 -4.26
CA ARG A 221 -13.77 24.51 -5.64
C ARG A 221 -13.38 23.51 -6.71
N GLU A 222 -12.32 22.75 -6.49
CA GLU A 222 -11.90 21.68 -7.40
C GLU A 222 -12.90 20.52 -7.40
N LYS A 223 -13.49 20.16 -6.24
CA LYS A 223 -14.58 19.17 -6.16
C LYS A 223 -15.81 19.61 -6.95
N GLU A 224 -16.25 20.87 -6.81
CA GLU A 224 -17.37 21.43 -7.57
C GLU A 224 -17.11 21.41 -9.09
N ILE A 225 -15.90 21.78 -9.50
CA ILE A 225 -15.50 21.74 -10.91
C ILE A 225 -15.41 20.31 -11.43
N LEU A 226 -14.88 19.38 -10.63
CA LEU A 226 -14.84 17.96 -10.98
C LEU A 226 -16.23 17.37 -11.21
N VAL A 227 -17.20 17.70 -10.35
CA VAL A 227 -18.60 17.31 -10.54
C VAL A 227 -19.13 17.81 -11.90
N CYS A 228 -18.88 19.06 -12.26
CA CYS A 228 -19.30 19.61 -13.56
C CYS A 228 -18.61 18.90 -14.74
N VAL A 229 -17.32 18.59 -14.61
CA VAL A 229 -16.56 17.82 -15.62
C VAL A 229 -17.14 16.42 -15.79
N ALA A 230 -17.46 15.74 -14.68
CA ALA A 230 -18.07 14.42 -14.69
C ALA A 230 -19.49 14.40 -15.28
N GLN A 231 -20.22 15.51 -15.15
CA GLN A 231 -21.51 15.74 -15.79
C GLN A 231 -21.41 16.13 -17.29
N GLY A 232 -20.20 16.21 -17.84
CA GLY A 232 -19.98 16.51 -19.25
C GLY A 232 -19.94 17.98 -19.62
N LEU A 233 -19.98 18.93 -18.66
CA LEU A 233 -19.95 20.36 -18.95
C LEU A 233 -18.61 20.77 -19.58
N GLN A 234 -18.69 21.67 -20.58
CA GLN A 234 -17.52 22.28 -21.20
C GLN A 234 -16.92 23.40 -20.34
N ASN A 235 -15.66 23.74 -20.54
CA ASN A 235 -14.98 24.77 -19.76
C ASN A 235 -15.69 26.11 -19.78
N LYS A 236 -16.36 26.47 -20.87
CA LYS A 236 -17.14 27.72 -21.00
C LYS A 236 -18.41 27.71 -20.12
N GLU A 237 -19.08 26.56 -20.05
CA GLU A 237 -20.28 26.37 -19.24
C GLU A 237 -19.94 26.38 -17.75
N ILE A 238 -18.82 25.73 -17.37
CA ILE A 238 -18.30 25.76 -16.01
C ILE A 238 -17.89 27.16 -15.61
N ALA A 239 -17.21 27.89 -16.50
CA ALA A 239 -16.83 29.28 -16.28
C ALA A 239 -18.03 30.17 -16.02
N SER A 240 -19.10 30.04 -16.85
CA SER A 240 -20.35 30.77 -16.68
C SER A 240 -21.08 30.38 -15.39
N LYS A 241 -21.13 29.08 -15.06
CA LYS A 241 -21.82 28.59 -13.85
C LYS A 241 -21.21 29.14 -12.56
N PHE A 242 -19.91 29.33 -12.54
CA PHE A 242 -19.18 29.73 -11.35
C PHE A 242 -18.68 31.18 -11.37
N ASP A 243 -19.04 31.96 -12.40
CA ASP A 243 -18.61 33.34 -12.60
C ASP A 243 -17.08 33.52 -12.53
N ILE A 244 -16.34 32.66 -13.24
CA ILE A 244 -14.88 32.70 -13.35
C ILE A 244 -14.42 32.65 -14.81
N SER A 245 -13.16 33.00 -15.06
CA SER A 245 -12.62 32.91 -16.42
C SER A 245 -12.47 31.46 -16.88
N VAL A 246 -12.57 31.21 -18.19
CA VAL A 246 -12.25 29.90 -18.79
C VAL A 246 -10.83 29.47 -18.44
N PHE A 247 -9.88 30.39 -18.37
CA PHE A 247 -8.51 30.13 -17.95
C PHE A 247 -8.42 29.62 -16.50
N THR A 248 -9.21 30.20 -15.59
CA THR A 248 -9.33 29.73 -14.20
C THR A 248 -9.87 28.31 -14.13
N VAL A 249 -10.89 27.96 -14.95
CA VAL A 249 -11.39 26.59 -15.05
C VAL A 249 -10.30 25.63 -15.54
N MET A 250 -9.53 26.03 -16.57
CA MET A 250 -8.42 25.21 -17.07
C MET A 250 -7.34 24.98 -16.00
N THR A 251 -7.04 26.00 -15.20
CA THR A 251 -6.09 25.88 -14.09
C THR A 251 -6.60 24.90 -13.03
N HIS A 252 -7.87 25.00 -12.63
CA HIS A 252 -8.46 24.01 -11.69
C HIS A 252 -8.47 22.60 -12.27
N ARG A 253 -8.80 22.42 -13.54
CA ARG A 253 -8.74 21.09 -14.20
C ARG A 253 -7.33 20.53 -14.26
N LYS A 254 -6.33 21.37 -14.50
CA LYS A 254 -4.92 20.98 -14.42
C LYS A 254 -4.57 20.51 -13.00
N ASN A 255 -4.94 21.31 -11.99
CA ASN A 255 -4.71 20.95 -10.59
C ASN A 255 -5.43 19.66 -10.19
N ILE A 256 -6.70 19.46 -10.62
CA ILE A 256 -7.44 18.20 -10.41
C ILE A 256 -6.69 17.03 -11.04
N THR A 257 -6.22 17.18 -12.28
CA THR A 257 -5.43 16.14 -12.96
C THR A 257 -4.11 15.86 -12.25
N GLU A 258 -3.44 16.89 -11.74
CA GLU A 258 -2.20 16.75 -10.97
C GLU A 258 -2.44 16.07 -9.62
N LYS A 259 -3.50 16.47 -8.90
CA LYS A 259 -3.85 15.91 -7.59
C LYS A 259 -4.44 14.50 -7.63
N THR A 260 -5.16 14.14 -8.68
CA THR A 260 -5.78 12.81 -8.84
C THR A 260 -4.94 11.85 -9.69
N GLY A 261 -3.92 12.35 -10.39
CA GLY A 261 -3.16 11.56 -11.38
C GLY A 261 -3.97 11.16 -12.63
N ILE A 262 -5.28 11.49 -12.70
CA ILE A 262 -6.21 11.02 -13.73
C ILE A 262 -6.33 12.05 -14.87
N LYS A 263 -5.97 11.64 -16.09
CA LYS A 263 -5.98 12.53 -17.26
C LYS A 263 -7.25 12.43 -18.11
N SER A 264 -7.93 11.29 -18.11
CA SER A 264 -9.12 11.06 -18.92
C SER A 264 -10.39 11.54 -18.23
N ILE A 265 -11.33 12.10 -18.98
CA ILE A 265 -12.64 12.51 -18.46
C ILE A 265 -13.38 11.31 -17.86
N ALA A 266 -13.37 10.16 -18.55
CA ALA A 266 -13.98 8.93 -18.05
C ALA A 266 -13.38 8.48 -16.71
N GLY A 267 -12.06 8.57 -16.55
CA GLY A 267 -11.39 8.27 -15.28
C GLY A 267 -11.75 9.27 -14.18
N LEU A 268 -11.82 10.57 -14.49
CA LEU A 268 -12.27 11.60 -13.55
C LEU A 268 -13.74 11.42 -13.15
N THR A 269 -14.60 10.96 -14.06
CA THR A 269 -15.99 10.63 -13.76
C THR A 269 -16.08 9.43 -12.82
N ALA A 270 -15.33 8.35 -13.10
CA ALA A 270 -15.26 7.19 -12.22
C ALA A 270 -14.72 7.57 -10.82
N TYR A 271 -13.70 8.42 -10.75
CA TYR A 271 -13.17 8.94 -9.50
C TYR A 271 -14.22 9.73 -8.72
N ALA A 272 -14.98 10.65 -9.39
CA ALA A 272 -16.02 11.43 -8.74
C ALA A 272 -17.15 10.55 -8.16
N ILE A 273 -17.51 9.44 -8.83
CA ILE A 273 -18.48 8.46 -8.34
C ILE A 273 -17.92 7.74 -7.12
N LEU A 274 -16.70 7.22 -7.19
CA LEU A 274 -16.05 6.49 -6.09
C LEU A 274 -15.86 7.35 -4.84
N GLN A 275 -15.65 8.66 -5.02
CA GLN A 275 -15.57 9.64 -3.94
C GLN A 275 -16.94 10.13 -3.43
N GLY A 276 -18.05 9.60 -3.97
CA GLY A 276 -19.40 10.00 -3.59
C GLY A 276 -19.74 11.47 -3.92
N LEU A 277 -19.01 12.09 -4.86
CA LEU A 277 -19.24 13.47 -5.28
C LEU A 277 -20.41 13.59 -6.25
N ILE A 278 -20.73 12.51 -6.96
CA ILE A 278 -21.86 12.40 -7.89
C ILE A 278 -22.45 10.99 -7.82
N ASP A 279 -23.77 10.91 -8.05
CA ASP A 279 -24.45 9.63 -8.25
C ASP A 279 -24.44 9.22 -9.73
N ILE A 280 -24.42 7.91 -9.99
CA ILE A 280 -24.42 7.33 -11.35
C ILE A 280 -25.63 7.87 -12.15
N GLU A 281 -26.77 8.05 -11.50
CA GLU A 281 -28.01 8.56 -12.12
C GLU A 281 -27.91 10.05 -12.56
N SER A 282 -26.93 10.79 -12.07
CA SER A 282 -26.70 12.21 -12.43
C SER A 282 -25.82 12.42 -13.67
N ILE A 283 -25.32 11.35 -14.28
CA ILE A 283 -24.48 11.38 -15.49
C ILE A 283 -25.38 11.24 -16.71
N LYS A 284 -25.36 12.24 -17.57
CA LYS A 284 -26.12 12.25 -18.84
C LYS A 284 -25.34 11.60 -19.97
#